data_ea5026a0f9892c7710ac76a543b7e200
#
_entry.id   ea5026a0f9892c7710ac76a543b7e200
#
_cell.length_a   1.000
_cell.length_b   1.000
_cell.length_c   1.000
_cell.angle_alpha   90.00
_cell.angle_beta   90.00
_cell.angle_gamma   90.00
#
_symmetry.space_group_name_H-M   'P 1'
#
loop_
_entity.id
_entity.type
_entity.pdbx_description
1 polymer ?
#
loop_
_entity_poly.entity_id
_entity_poly.type
_entity_poly.pdbx_seq_one_letter_code
_entity_poly.pdbx_strand_id
1 'polypeptide(L)'
;MHIPDGYLGPSTCVALYGGAAPFWWIALRRVKRALHTRMVPLLSLFSAFSFIVMMFNLPLPGGTTGHAVGVAIATIVLGPWASILAISIALGIQAIFFGDGGITAIGANCFNMAVVGSMVSYAVYRAISGRVPIGSPRRVAAAGIAGYVAINISALLAAIEFGIQPALYHDASGAPLYAPYPLHIAIPAMMIGHLTIAGLAEMVVSAGVVAYLQRAEPGLLKATAPGAEMRDIQAARGMEALKPLWIALAVLMILTPLGILAAGSAWGEWTPQDFASGHAAPPSAAPAGLQRLSSFWTAPMPRYAPSFLHSPSFGYLLSAMSGTGLIILICTLWAWFARRQTGS
;
A
#
# COMPACT_ATOMS: atom_id res chain seq x y z
N MET A 1 -1.33 7.60 4.80
CA MET A 1 -1.46 6.62 5.91
C MET A 1 -0.20 5.76 6.07
N HIS A 2 0.85 6.06 5.35
CA HIS A 2 2.16 5.52 5.67
C HIS A 2 2.62 6.05 7.04
N ILE A 3 3.31 5.21 7.79
CA ILE A 3 3.90 5.60 9.08
C ILE A 3 5.39 5.79 8.85
N PRO A 4 5.92 7.03 9.00
CA PRO A 4 7.34 7.31 8.83
C PRO A 4 8.18 6.81 10.00
N ASP A 5 9.51 6.81 9.81
CA ASP A 5 10.45 6.53 10.89
C ASP A 5 10.32 7.56 12.04
N GLY A 6 10.33 7.06 13.27
CA GLY A 6 10.26 7.89 14.46
C GLY A 6 8.86 8.25 14.94
N TYR A 7 7.80 7.84 14.24
CA TYR A 7 6.43 8.05 14.73
C TYR A 7 5.96 6.96 15.69
N LEU A 8 6.52 5.75 15.61
CA LEU A 8 6.23 4.66 16.53
C LEU A 8 7.43 4.35 17.41
N GLY A 9 7.15 4.07 18.69
CA GLY A 9 8.15 3.60 19.62
C GLY A 9 8.65 2.19 19.27
N PRO A 10 9.87 1.82 19.70
CA PRO A 10 10.51 0.58 19.28
C PRO A 10 9.70 -0.69 19.59
N SER A 11 9.08 -0.79 20.76
CA SER A 11 8.28 -1.98 21.11
C SER A 11 7.00 -2.08 20.27
N THR A 12 6.39 -0.95 19.90
CA THR A 12 5.25 -0.92 18.94
C THR A 12 5.69 -1.42 17.58
N CYS A 13 6.84 -0.96 17.08
CA CYS A 13 7.40 -1.45 15.80
C CYS A 13 7.65 -2.96 15.84
N VAL A 14 8.31 -3.47 16.91
CA VAL A 14 8.59 -4.91 17.07
C VAL A 14 7.30 -5.72 17.13
N ALA A 15 6.29 -5.26 17.87
CA ALA A 15 5.00 -5.94 17.97
C ALA A 15 4.31 -6.05 16.60
N LEU A 16 4.35 -4.99 15.78
CA LEU A 16 3.73 -4.98 14.46
C LEU A 16 4.52 -5.79 13.42
N TYR A 17 5.85 -5.81 13.49
CA TYR A 17 6.65 -6.78 12.73
C TYR A 17 6.32 -8.22 13.12
N GLY A 18 6.19 -8.50 14.44
CA GLY A 18 5.75 -9.79 14.95
C GLY A 18 4.35 -10.18 14.50
N GLY A 19 3.45 -9.21 14.41
CA GLY A 19 2.09 -9.39 13.88
C GLY A 19 2.06 -9.67 12.37
N ALA A 20 2.90 -9.03 11.58
CA ALA A 20 2.97 -9.24 10.13
C ALA A 20 3.71 -10.53 9.74
N ALA A 21 4.71 -10.94 10.51
CA ALA A 21 5.61 -12.06 10.18
C ALA A 21 4.89 -13.39 9.89
N PRO A 22 3.91 -13.86 10.70
CA PRO A 22 3.19 -15.10 10.42
C PRO A 22 2.44 -15.05 9.08
N PHE A 23 1.87 -13.90 8.74
CA PHE A 23 1.15 -13.71 7.47
C PHE A 23 2.11 -13.72 6.28
N TRP A 24 3.27 -13.06 6.39
CA TRP A 24 4.33 -13.15 5.38
C TRP A 24 4.80 -14.59 5.17
N TRP A 25 5.06 -15.31 6.26
CA TRP A 25 5.49 -16.70 6.19
C TRP A 25 4.46 -17.61 5.50
N ILE A 26 3.18 -17.49 5.87
CA ILE A 26 2.09 -18.25 5.24
C ILE A 26 1.94 -17.85 3.77
N ALA A 27 1.96 -16.55 3.47
CA ALA A 27 1.85 -16.02 2.12
C ALA A 27 2.99 -16.53 1.22
N LEU A 28 4.24 -16.45 1.68
CA LEU A 28 5.40 -16.98 0.99
C LEU A 28 5.28 -18.48 0.71
N ARG A 29 4.86 -19.28 1.70
CA ARG A 29 4.67 -20.73 1.53
C ARG A 29 3.57 -21.05 0.52
N ARG A 30 2.44 -20.34 0.58
CA ARG A 30 1.31 -20.57 -0.33
C ARG A 30 1.63 -20.14 -1.76
N VAL A 31 2.21 -18.96 -1.91
CA VAL A 31 2.57 -18.43 -3.23
C VAL A 31 3.73 -19.20 -3.85
N LYS A 32 4.73 -19.65 -3.05
CA LYS A 32 5.81 -20.51 -3.57
C LYS A 32 5.29 -21.80 -4.23
N ARG A 33 4.25 -22.43 -3.67
CA ARG A 33 3.62 -23.62 -4.26
C ARG A 33 2.88 -23.32 -5.55
N ALA A 34 2.47 -22.06 -5.77
CA ALA A 34 1.74 -21.60 -6.95
C ALA A 34 2.63 -20.81 -7.93
N LEU A 35 3.95 -20.72 -7.68
CA LEU A 35 4.92 -20.01 -8.54
C LEU A 35 5.17 -20.74 -9.85
N HIS A 36 4.11 -20.93 -10.62
CA HIS A 36 4.22 -21.27 -12.03
C HIS A 36 4.52 -20.00 -12.84
N THR A 37 4.96 -20.16 -14.08
CA THR A 37 5.42 -19.09 -14.98
C THR A 37 4.50 -17.87 -15.09
N ARG A 38 3.21 -17.99 -14.74
CA ARG A 38 2.19 -16.93 -14.88
C ARG A 38 1.94 -16.11 -13.61
N MET A 39 2.23 -16.64 -12.42
CA MET A 39 2.02 -15.90 -11.15
C MET A 39 3.01 -14.78 -10.97
N VAL A 40 4.24 -14.92 -11.46
CA VAL A 40 5.29 -13.90 -11.28
C VAL A 40 4.96 -12.60 -12.01
N PRO A 41 4.59 -12.63 -13.33
CA PRO A 41 4.16 -11.42 -14.02
C PRO A 41 2.94 -10.75 -13.38
N LEU A 42 1.96 -11.54 -12.89
CA LEU A 42 0.79 -10.98 -12.19
C LEU A 42 1.16 -10.34 -10.86
N LEU A 43 2.01 -11.02 -10.06
CA LEU A 43 2.49 -10.46 -8.79
C LEU A 43 3.26 -9.16 -9.02
N SER A 44 4.17 -9.14 -10.00
CA SER A 44 4.92 -7.95 -10.39
C SER A 44 4.00 -6.82 -10.84
N LEU A 45 3.02 -7.13 -11.68
CA LEU A 45 2.06 -6.16 -12.22
C LEU A 45 1.26 -5.51 -11.10
N PHE A 46 0.68 -6.30 -10.17
CA PHE A 46 -0.16 -5.74 -9.10
C PHE A 46 0.66 -5.08 -7.98
N SER A 47 1.90 -5.52 -7.73
CA SER A 47 2.82 -4.79 -6.87
C SER A 47 3.18 -3.43 -7.46
N ALA A 48 3.51 -3.39 -8.76
CA ALA A 48 3.82 -2.15 -9.47
C ALA A 48 2.59 -1.23 -9.60
N PHE A 49 1.41 -1.79 -9.85
CA PHE A 49 0.16 -1.05 -9.87
C PHE A 49 -0.09 -0.37 -8.52
N SER A 50 0.04 -1.11 -7.42
CA SER A 50 -0.14 -0.56 -6.07
C SER A 50 0.88 0.54 -5.77
N PHE A 51 2.16 0.30 -6.09
CA PHE A 51 3.23 1.28 -5.98
C PHE A 51 2.90 2.58 -6.73
N ILE A 52 2.50 2.47 -8.01
CA ILE A 52 2.17 3.63 -8.86
C ILE A 52 0.92 4.35 -8.37
N VAL A 53 -0.14 3.62 -7.98
CA VAL A 53 -1.38 4.24 -7.48
C VAL A 53 -1.14 5.05 -6.21
N MET A 54 -0.27 4.58 -5.32
CA MET A 54 0.12 5.32 -4.12
C MET A 54 0.93 6.60 -4.40
N MET A 55 1.51 6.76 -5.59
CA MET A 55 2.15 8.01 -6.00
C MET A 55 1.15 9.11 -6.42
N PHE A 56 -0.12 8.78 -6.65
CA PHE A 56 -1.16 9.77 -6.96
C PHE A 56 -1.75 10.35 -5.67
N ASN A 57 -1.11 11.39 -5.17
CA ASN A 57 -1.63 12.13 -4.04
C ASN A 57 -2.89 12.92 -4.42
N LEU A 58 -3.90 12.83 -3.57
CA LEU A 58 -5.15 13.57 -3.67
C LEU A 58 -5.22 14.61 -2.54
N PRO A 59 -5.66 15.84 -2.83
CA PRO A 59 -5.84 16.84 -1.78
C PRO A 59 -6.98 16.42 -0.85
N LEU A 60 -6.71 16.46 0.46
CA LEU A 60 -7.67 16.13 1.50
C LEU A 60 -8.03 17.38 2.31
N PRO A 61 -9.18 17.42 3.02
CA PRO A 61 -9.54 18.49 3.92
C PRO A 61 -8.45 18.76 4.96
N GLY A 62 -8.21 20.05 5.24
CA GLY A 62 -7.19 20.47 6.22
C GLY A 62 -5.79 20.68 5.63
N GLY A 63 -5.65 20.72 4.28
CA GLY A 63 -4.35 20.99 3.63
C GLY A 63 -3.40 19.81 3.67
N THR A 64 -3.92 18.61 3.79
CA THR A 64 -3.18 17.34 3.79
C THR A 64 -3.47 16.53 2.51
N THR A 65 -2.77 15.44 2.33
CA THR A 65 -2.91 14.56 1.15
C THR A 65 -3.18 13.12 1.55
N GLY A 66 -3.67 12.34 0.61
CA GLY A 66 -3.84 10.90 0.72
C GLY A 66 -3.91 10.24 -0.65
N HIS A 67 -3.92 8.94 -0.71
CA HIS A 67 -3.92 8.18 -1.97
C HIS A 67 -4.71 6.87 -1.83
N ALA A 68 -5.10 6.29 -2.95
CA ALA A 68 -5.56 4.92 -3.02
C ALA A 68 -4.38 3.94 -2.90
N VAL A 69 -4.65 2.69 -2.60
CA VAL A 69 -3.64 1.61 -2.46
C VAL A 69 -3.81 0.54 -3.55
N GLY A 70 -5.04 0.34 -4.03
CA GLY A 70 -5.36 -0.72 -4.98
C GLY A 70 -5.42 -2.11 -4.33
N VAL A 71 -5.56 -2.18 -3.01
CA VAL A 71 -5.52 -3.44 -2.26
C VAL A 71 -6.68 -4.38 -2.63
N ALA A 72 -7.86 -3.83 -2.90
CA ALA A 72 -9.01 -4.66 -3.27
C ALA A 72 -8.81 -5.33 -4.64
N ILE A 73 -8.27 -4.62 -5.62
CA ILE A 73 -8.01 -5.17 -6.94
C ILE A 73 -6.95 -6.27 -6.86
N ALA A 74 -5.84 -6.01 -6.18
CA ALA A 74 -4.80 -7.00 -5.96
C ALA A 74 -5.38 -8.26 -5.28
N THR A 75 -6.24 -8.08 -4.28
CA THR A 75 -6.88 -9.19 -3.55
C THR A 75 -7.86 -9.97 -4.43
N ILE A 76 -8.65 -9.29 -5.25
CA ILE A 76 -9.65 -9.93 -6.11
C ILE A 76 -8.96 -10.76 -7.21
N VAL A 77 -7.86 -10.27 -7.76
CA VAL A 77 -7.16 -10.94 -8.87
C VAL A 77 -6.18 -12.00 -8.38
N LEU A 78 -5.39 -11.70 -7.36
CA LEU A 78 -4.32 -12.58 -6.88
C LEU A 78 -4.78 -13.54 -5.76
N GLY A 79 -5.91 -13.22 -5.12
CA GLY A 79 -6.29 -13.81 -3.84
C GLY A 79 -5.56 -13.13 -2.66
N PRO A 80 -6.04 -13.33 -1.42
CA PRO A 80 -5.58 -12.55 -0.26
C PRO A 80 -4.09 -12.79 0.06
N TRP A 81 -3.60 -14.00 -0.07
CA TRP A 81 -2.21 -14.33 0.28
C TRP A 81 -1.17 -13.74 -0.69
N ALA A 82 -1.44 -13.78 -1.99
CA ALA A 82 -0.55 -13.16 -2.97
C ALA A 82 -0.66 -11.63 -2.95
N SER A 83 -1.85 -11.09 -2.62
CA SER A 83 -2.04 -9.65 -2.39
C SER A 83 -1.20 -9.15 -1.21
N ILE A 84 -1.14 -9.89 -0.09
CA ILE A 84 -0.27 -9.53 1.04
C ILE A 84 1.18 -9.34 0.57
N LEU A 85 1.70 -10.25 -0.25
CA LEU A 85 3.07 -10.10 -0.77
C LEU A 85 3.19 -8.95 -1.76
N ALA A 86 2.23 -8.79 -2.68
CA ALA A 86 2.25 -7.72 -3.66
C ALA A 86 2.30 -6.33 -3.01
N ILE A 87 1.42 -6.08 -2.03
CA ILE A 87 1.36 -4.81 -1.31
C ILE A 87 2.60 -4.64 -0.41
N SER A 88 3.06 -5.71 0.27
CA SER A 88 4.28 -5.62 1.10
C SER A 88 5.53 -5.31 0.28
N ILE A 89 5.66 -5.85 -0.94
CA ILE A 89 6.77 -5.52 -1.85
C ILE A 89 6.71 -4.04 -2.24
N ALA A 90 5.53 -3.53 -2.61
CA ALA A 90 5.35 -2.13 -2.94
C ALA A 90 5.75 -1.22 -1.76
N LEU A 91 5.21 -1.47 -0.56
CA LEU A 91 5.51 -0.70 0.66
C LEU A 91 6.99 -0.79 1.07
N GLY A 92 7.60 -1.97 0.94
CA GLY A 92 9.03 -2.14 1.22
C GLY A 92 9.91 -1.32 0.28
N ILE A 93 9.57 -1.28 -1.02
CA ILE A 93 10.29 -0.45 -1.99
C ILE A 93 10.07 1.03 -1.71
N GLN A 94 8.86 1.46 -1.36
CA GLN A 94 8.56 2.85 -0.99
C GLN A 94 9.39 3.29 0.21
N ALA A 95 9.42 2.50 1.27
CA ALA A 95 10.20 2.83 2.46
C ALA A 95 11.71 2.86 2.19
N ILE A 96 12.25 1.83 1.52
CA ILE A 96 13.70 1.68 1.34
C ILE A 96 14.26 2.66 0.31
N PHE A 97 13.59 2.84 -0.82
CA PHE A 97 14.16 3.61 -1.94
C PHE A 97 13.64 5.03 -2.03
N PHE A 98 12.43 5.30 -1.52
CA PHE A 98 11.78 6.60 -1.68
C PHE A 98 11.50 7.31 -0.35
N GLY A 99 11.70 6.65 0.79
CA GLY A 99 11.41 7.22 2.11
C GLY A 99 9.93 7.53 2.32
N ASP A 100 9.06 6.84 1.57
CA ASP A 100 7.61 6.90 1.73
C ASP A 100 7.18 5.75 2.64
N GLY A 101 6.93 6.09 3.91
CA GLY A 101 6.91 5.18 5.04
C GLY A 101 8.31 4.92 5.63
N GLY A 102 8.37 4.58 6.91
CA GLY A 102 9.63 4.32 7.63
C GLY A 102 10.09 2.87 7.51
N ILE A 103 11.40 2.66 7.47
CA ILE A 103 11.99 1.31 7.53
C ILE A 103 11.65 0.66 8.88
N THR A 104 11.72 1.40 9.97
CA THR A 104 11.34 0.90 11.31
C THR A 104 9.85 0.59 11.39
N ALA A 105 9.03 1.21 10.55
CA ALA A 105 7.58 1.07 10.51
C ALA A 105 7.07 0.15 9.37
N ILE A 106 7.95 -0.51 8.58
CA ILE A 106 7.51 -1.45 7.51
C ILE A 106 6.56 -2.51 8.08
N GLY A 107 6.84 -3.04 9.28
CA GLY A 107 5.96 -4.00 9.95
C GLY A 107 4.55 -3.47 10.15
N ALA A 108 4.40 -2.24 10.64
CA ALA A 108 3.13 -1.54 10.84
C ALA A 108 2.42 -1.28 9.51
N ASN A 109 3.10 -0.65 8.57
CA ASN A 109 2.55 -0.34 7.25
C ASN A 109 2.07 -1.60 6.51
N CYS A 110 2.86 -2.68 6.54
CA CYS A 110 2.46 -3.96 5.95
C CYS A 110 1.35 -4.65 6.74
N PHE A 111 1.36 -4.59 8.07
CA PHE A 111 0.27 -5.16 8.86
C PHE A 111 -1.06 -4.48 8.53
N ASN A 112 -1.10 -3.15 8.51
CA ASN A 112 -2.30 -2.38 8.25
C ASN A 112 -2.78 -2.53 6.80
N MET A 113 -1.94 -2.22 5.82
CA MET A 113 -2.34 -2.13 4.41
C MET A 113 -2.26 -3.47 3.69
N ALA A 114 -1.19 -4.26 3.90
CA ALA A 114 -1.04 -5.51 3.18
C ALA A 114 -1.82 -6.65 3.84
N VAL A 115 -1.66 -6.87 5.15
CA VAL A 115 -2.30 -7.99 5.85
C VAL A 115 -3.77 -7.70 6.08
N VAL A 116 -4.09 -6.69 6.91
CA VAL A 116 -5.48 -6.38 7.27
C VAL A 116 -6.24 -5.90 6.06
N GLY A 117 -5.68 -5.00 5.26
CA GLY A 117 -6.30 -4.51 4.02
C GLY A 117 -6.70 -5.64 3.08
N SER A 118 -5.81 -6.60 2.81
CA SER A 118 -6.12 -7.74 1.93
C SER A 118 -7.16 -8.68 2.55
N MET A 119 -7.06 -8.99 3.84
CA MET A 119 -8.00 -9.91 4.50
C MET A 119 -9.40 -9.32 4.59
N VAL A 120 -9.52 -8.04 4.96
CA VAL A 120 -10.79 -7.31 5.01
C VAL A 120 -11.40 -7.20 3.62
N SER A 121 -10.60 -6.78 2.64
CA SER A 121 -11.05 -6.69 1.25
C SER A 121 -11.60 -8.03 0.74
N TYR A 122 -10.88 -9.13 0.99
CA TYR A 122 -11.35 -10.47 0.61
C TYR A 122 -12.65 -10.83 1.29
N ALA A 123 -12.76 -10.62 2.61
CA ALA A 123 -13.96 -10.95 3.39
C ALA A 123 -15.18 -10.16 2.90
N VAL A 124 -15.05 -8.84 2.75
CA VAL A 124 -16.12 -7.95 2.30
C VAL A 124 -16.53 -8.29 0.86
N TYR A 125 -15.56 -8.44 -0.04
CA TYR A 125 -15.84 -8.80 -1.44
C TYR A 125 -16.59 -10.12 -1.53
N ARG A 126 -16.17 -11.16 -0.82
CA ARG A 126 -16.81 -12.48 -0.80
C ARG A 126 -18.19 -12.43 -0.19
N ALA A 127 -18.39 -11.68 0.89
CA ALA A 127 -19.69 -11.53 1.52
C ALA A 127 -20.71 -10.87 0.59
N ILE A 128 -20.32 -9.81 -0.14
CA ILE A 128 -21.22 -9.08 -1.03
C ILE A 128 -21.39 -9.82 -2.36
N SER A 129 -20.28 -10.27 -3.00
CA SER A 129 -20.36 -10.94 -4.31
C SER A 129 -21.05 -12.30 -4.23
N GLY A 130 -20.93 -13.00 -3.12
CA GLY A 130 -21.56 -14.31 -2.93
C GLY A 130 -21.17 -15.31 -4.02
N ARG A 131 -22.18 -15.96 -4.61
CA ARG A 131 -22.01 -16.95 -5.69
C ARG A 131 -22.43 -16.45 -7.07
N VAL A 132 -22.55 -15.12 -7.26
CA VAL A 132 -22.98 -14.57 -8.55
C VAL A 132 -21.94 -14.80 -9.66
N PRO A 133 -22.36 -14.91 -10.94
CA PRO A 133 -21.45 -15.04 -12.07
C PRO A 133 -20.40 -13.95 -12.14
N ILE A 134 -19.26 -14.23 -12.80
CA ILE A 134 -18.13 -13.28 -12.91
C ILE A 134 -18.59 -11.95 -13.54
N GLY A 135 -19.43 -11.95 -14.56
CA GLY A 135 -19.92 -10.75 -15.24
C GLY A 135 -21.00 -9.98 -14.49
N SER A 136 -21.40 -10.37 -13.27
CA SER A 136 -22.45 -9.70 -12.53
C SER A 136 -22.04 -8.28 -12.07
N PRO A 137 -22.90 -7.24 -12.24
CA PRO A 137 -22.68 -5.91 -11.70
C PRO A 137 -22.46 -5.88 -10.18
N ARG A 138 -23.06 -6.85 -9.47
CA ARG A 138 -22.88 -7.01 -8.03
C ARG A 138 -21.43 -7.20 -7.64
N ARG A 139 -20.59 -7.83 -8.49
CA ARG A 139 -19.14 -7.97 -8.25
C ARG A 139 -18.40 -6.65 -8.38
N VAL A 140 -18.83 -5.77 -9.28
CA VAL A 140 -18.28 -4.42 -9.42
C VAL A 140 -18.57 -3.61 -8.14
N ALA A 141 -19.84 -3.60 -7.70
CA ALA A 141 -20.20 -2.95 -6.45
C ALA A 141 -19.45 -3.54 -5.24
N ALA A 142 -19.35 -4.87 -5.18
CA ALA A 142 -18.61 -5.57 -4.13
C ALA A 142 -17.13 -5.16 -4.09
N ALA A 143 -16.49 -4.97 -5.26
CA ALA A 143 -15.09 -4.54 -5.34
C ALA A 143 -14.90 -3.10 -4.82
N GLY A 144 -15.79 -2.19 -5.21
CA GLY A 144 -15.75 -0.81 -4.71
C GLY A 144 -15.93 -0.74 -3.19
N ILE A 145 -16.97 -1.41 -2.67
CA ILE A 145 -17.24 -1.44 -1.22
C ILE A 145 -16.07 -2.12 -0.46
N ALA A 146 -15.52 -3.20 -0.99
CA ALA A 146 -14.40 -3.90 -0.38
C ALA A 146 -13.15 -3.00 -0.30
N GLY A 147 -12.86 -2.23 -1.35
CA GLY A 147 -11.76 -1.26 -1.37
C GLY A 147 -11.99 -0.15 -0.34
N TYR A 148 -13.17 0.44 -0.36
CA TYR A 148 -13.54 1.49 0.59
C TYR A 148 -13.40 1.03 2.05
N VAL A 149 -13.94 -0.12 2.39
CA VAL A 149 -13.88 -0.65 3.76
C VAL A 149 -12.45 -1.00 4.15
N ALA A 150 -11.69 -1.63 3.25
CA ALA A 150 -10.32 -2.05 3.53
C ALA A 150 -9.38 -0.87 3.80
N ILE A 151 -9.42 0.18 2.97
CA ILE A 151 -8.54 1.35 3.17
C ILE A 151 -8.92 2.10 4.44
N ASN A 152 -10.21 2.21 4.76
CA ASN A 152 -10.66 2.88 5.98
C ASN A 152 -10.27 2.11 7.25
N ILE A 153 -10.33 0.78 7.24
CA ILE A 153 -9.85 -0.03 8.37
C ILE A 153 -8.34 0.10 8.51
N SER A 154 -7.58 0.07 7.41
CA SER A 154 -6.13 0.27 7.44
C SER A 154 -5.75 1.65 8.00
N ALA A 155 -6.48 2.69 7.62
CA ALA A 155 -6.29 4.05 8.14
C ALA A 155 -6.64 4.17 9.62
N LEU A 156 -7.71 3.50 10.07
CA LEU A 156 -8.09 3.46 11.47
C LEU A 156 -7.01 2.81 12.34
N LEU A 157 -6.42 1.70 11.88
CA LEU A 157 -5.32 1.04 12.59
C LEU A 157 -4.11 1.97 12.70
N ALA A 158 -3.69 2.63 11.61
CA ALA A 158 -2.61 3.60 11.65
C ALA A 158 -2.91 4.76 12.62
N ALA A 159 -4.16 5.26 12.64
CA ALA A 159 -4.59 6.29 13.57
C ALA A 159 -4.53 5.84 15.03
N ILE A 160 -4.91 4.59 15.32
CA ILE A 160 -4.79 4.00 16.65
C ILE A 160 -3.31 3.85 17.04
N GLU A 161 -2.48 3.37 16.14
CA GLU A 161 -1.04 3.21 16.36
C GLU A 161 -0.36 4.54 16.67
N PHE A 162 -0.71 5.63 15.97
CA PHE A 162 -0.27 6.97 16.33
C PHE A 162 -0.82 7.41 17.68
N GLY A 163 -2.12 7.21 17.88
CA GLY A 163 -2.86 7.77 19.03
C GLY A 163 -2.51 7.17 20.38
N ILE A 164 -1.95 5.96 20.41
CA ILE A 164 -1.48 5.33 21.64
C ILE A 164 -0.06 5.74 22.03
N GLN A 165 0.74 6.31 21.11
CA GLN A 165 2.15 6.62 21.41
C GLN A 165 2.32 7.62 22.57
N PRO A 166 1.55 8.71 22.69
CA PRO A 166 1.72 9.64 23.80
C PRO A 166 1.47 9.02 25.17
N ALA A 167 0.59 8.02 25.25
CA ALA A 167 0.32 7.29 26.51
C ALA A 167 1.40 6.25 26.81
N LEU A 168 2.04 5.67 25.80
CA LEU A 168 3.06 4.62 25.98
C LEU A 168 4.47 5.20 26.16
N TYR A 169 4.76 6.34 25.53
CA TYR A 169 6.12 6.89 25.44
C TYR A 169 6.11 8.39 25.65
N HIS A 170 6.40 8.82 26.85
CA HIS A 170 6.56 10.22 27.23
C HIS A 170 7.80 10.37 28.12
N ASP A 171 8.32 11.57 28.21
CA ASP A 171 9.39 11.91 29.14
C ASP A 171 8.87 12.20 30.56
N ALA A 172 9.76 12.56 31.46
CA ALA A 172 9.41 12.86 32.85
C ALA A 172 8.47 14.08 33.00
N SER A 173 8.39 14.96 32.00
CA SER A 173 7.47 16.09 31.97
C SER A 173 6.11 15.77 31.35
N GLY A 174 5.94 14.53 30.82
CA GLY A 174 4.75 14.08 30.10
C GLY A 174 4.76 14.43 28.60
N ALA A 175 5.86 14.99 28.08
CA ALA A 175 5.96 15.31 26.64
C ALA A 175 6.15 14.03 25.81
N PRO A 176 5.43 13.87 24.69
CA PRO A 176 5.49 12.67 23.87
C PRO A 176 6.88 12.51 23.21
N LEU A 177 7.40 11.29 23.21
CA LEU A 177 8.69 10.95 22.59
C LEU A 177 8.58 10.57 21.09
N TYR A 178 7.40 10.13 20.65
CA TYR A 178 7.10 9.70 19.28
C TYR A 178 5.91 10.47 18.73
N ALA A 179 4.98 9.86 17.99
CA ALA A 179 3.80 10.55 17.47
C ALA A 179 3.12 11.36 18.59
N PRO A 180 2.94 12.69 18.42
CA PRO A 180 2.47 13.54 19.51
C PRO A 180 0.94 13.68 19.60
N TYR A 181 0.21 12.88 18.82
CA TYR A 181 -1.23 13.00 18.65
C TYR A 181 -1.98 11.95 19.47
N PRO A 182 -2.73 12.30 20.53
CA PRO A 182 -3.55 11.36 21.27
C PRO A 182 -4.73 10.85 20.40
N LEU A 183 -5.34 9.73 20.80
CA LEU A 183 -6.40 9.04 20.05
C LEU A 183 -7.54 9.94 19.59
N HIS A 184 -7.96 10.89 20.46
CA HIS A 184 -9.06 11.81 20.15
C HIS A 184 -8.71 12.84 19.06
N ILE A 185 -7.43 12.98 18.70
CA ILE A 185 -6.94 13.80 17.57
C ILE A 185 -6.62 12.89 16.38
N ALA A 186 -5.86 11.82 16.61
CA ALA A 186 -5.36 10.97 15.54
C ALA A 186 -6.50 10.28 14.76
N ILE A 187 -7.50 9.75 15.46
CA ILE A 187 -8.61 9.05 14.81
C ILE A 187 -9.44 9.99 13.93
N PRO A 188 -10.01 11.11 14.43
CA PRO A 188 -10.78 12.00 13.55
C PRO A 188 -9.96 12.55 12.39
N ALA A 189 -8.74 12.99 12.63
CA ALA A 189 -7.89 13.57 11.60
C ALA A 189 -7.60 12.59 10.45
N MET A 190 -7.24 11.35 10.76
CA MET A 190 -7.01 10.31 9.77
C MET A 190 -8.31 9.89 9.07
N MET A 191 -9.39 9.71 9.83
CA MET A 191 -10.65 9.19 9.29
C MET A 191 -11.40 10.18 8.41
N ILE A 192 -11.33 11.48 8.66
CA ILE A 192 -11.98 12.49 7.80
C ILE A 192 -11.49 12.34 6.35
N GLY A 193 -10.18 12.29 6.12
CA GLY A 193 -9.63 12.14 4.78
C GLY A 193 -9.96 10.80 4.13
N HIS A 194 -9.92 9.71 4.92
CA HIS A 194 -10.11 8.35 4.39
C HIS A 194 -11.58 7.99 4.17
N LEU A 195 -12.49 8.40 5.05
CA LEU A 195 -13.93 8.19 4.85
C LEU A 195 -14.50 9.03 3.69
N THR A 196 -13.83 10.11 3.32
CA THR A 196 -14.26 10.97 2.23
C THR A 196 -13.48 10.68 0.94
N ILE A 197 -12.43 11.42 0.67
CA ILE A 197 -11.77 11.45 -0.66
C ILE A 197 -10.97 10.18 -0.93
N ALA A 198 -10.08 9.75 -0.02
CA ALA A 198 -9.21 8.62 -0.26
C ALA A 198 -9.98 7.29 -0.37
N GLY A 199 -10.99 7.10 0.50
CA GLY A 199 -11.86 5.92 0.44
C GLY A 199 -12.72 5.89 -0.83
N LEU A 200 -13.27 7.03 -1.25
CA LEU A 200 -14.02 7.12 -2.50
C LEU A 200 -13.12 6.88 -3.71
N ALA A 201 -11.88 7.38 -3.71
CA ALA A 201 -10.90 7.08 -4.76
C ALA A 201 -10.62 5.57 -4.84
N GLU A 202 -10.35 4.91 -3.72
CA GLU A 202 -10.16 3.45 -3.68
C GLU A 202 -11.40 2.70 -4.18
N MET A 203 -12.60 3.14 -3.81
CA MET A 203 -13.87 2.59 -4.30
C MET A 203 -13.98 2.68 -5.81
N VAL A 204 -13.75 3.86 -6.39
CA VAL A 204 -13.89 4.12 -7.83
C VAL A 204 -12.85 3.33 -8.61
N VAL A 205 -11.60 3.35 -8.18
CA VAL A 205 -10.50 2.61 -8.82
C VAL A 205 -10.79 1.10 -8.77
N SER A 206 -11.18 0.57 -7.62
CA SER A 206 -11.48 -0.86 -7.46
C SER A 206 -12.68 -1.31 -8.30
N ALA A 207 -13.77 -0.57 -8.28
CA ALA A 207 -14.96 -0.86 -9.09
C ALA A 207 -14.65 -0.75 -10.58
N GLY A 208 -13.95 0.32 -10.99
CA GLY A 208 -13.60 0.59 -12.39
C GLY A 208 -12.72 -0.50 -12.99
N VAL A 209 -11.67 -0.91 -12.28
CA VAL A 209 -10.78 -1.98 -12.77
C VAL A 209 -11.51 -3.32 -12.84
N VAL A 210 -12.35 -3.66 -11.84
CA VAL A 210 -13.13 -4.92 -11.90
C VAL A 210 -14.15 -4.88 -13.04
N ALA A 211 -14.82 -3.75 -13.27
CA ALA A 211 -15.74 -3.59 -14.42
C ALA A 211 -15.00 -3.74 -15.77
N TYR A 212 -13.79 -3.20 -15.87
CA TYR A 212 -12.93 -3.38 -17.05
C TYR A 212 -12.55 -4.86 -17.22
N LEU A 213 -12.06 -5.51 -16.16
CA LEU A 213 -11.64 -6.91 -16.22
C LEU A 213 -12.78 -7.87 -16.54
N GLN A 214 -14.01 -7.57 -16.09
CA GLN A 214 -15.20 -8.37 -16.47
C GLN A 214 -15.40 -8.44 -17.99
N ARG A 215 -15.06 -7.37 -18.71
CA ARG A 215 -15.22 -7.27 -20.16
C ARG A 215 -14.00 -7.74 -20.92
N ALA A 216 -12.81 -7.32 -20.48
CA ALA A 216 -11.56 -7.55 -21.19
C ALA A 216 -10.93 -8.91 -20.86
N GLU A 217 -10.85 -9.26 -19.56
CA GLU A 217 -10.12 -10.45 -19.09
C GLU A 217 -10.82 -11.11 -17.88
N PRO A 218 -12.05 -11.65 -18.06
CA PRO A 218 -12.81 -12.26 -16.97
C PRO A 218 -12.09 -13.45 -16.30
N GLY A 219 -11.13 -14.06 -17.01
CA GLY A 219 -10.30 -15.13 -16.48
C GLY A 219 -9.48 -14.72 -15.25
N LEU A 220 -9.07 -13.44 -15.15
CA LEU A 220 -8.32 -12.93 -14.01
C LEU A 220 -9.18 -12.80 -12.73
N LEU A 221 -10.50 -12.77 -12.84
CA LEU A 221 -11.41 -12.71 -11.71
C LEU A 221 -11.78 -14.09 -11.13
N LYS A 222 -11.26 -15.18 -11.71
CA LYS A 222 -11.56 -16.55 -11.27
C LYS A 222 -10.99 -16.87 -9.90
N ALA A 223 -9.89 -16.26 -9.48
CA ALA A 223 -9.24 -16.53 -8.18
C ALA A 223 -10.17 -16.35 -6.97
N THR A 224 -11.18 -15.48 -7.10
CA THR A 224 -12.18 -15.20 -6.06
C THR A 224 -13.59 -15.65 -6.46
N ALA A 225 -13.73 -16.40 -7.56
CA ALA A 225 -15.01 -16.99 -7.95
C ALA A 225 -15.35 -18.21 -7.08
N PRO A 226 -16.66 -18.56 -6.92
CA PRO A 226 -17.08 -19.74 -6.19
C PRO A 226 -16.52 -21.02 -6.85
N GLY A 227 -15.92 -21.92 -6.05
CA GLY A 227 -15.36 -23.18 -6.55
C GLY A 227 -14.05 -23.05 -7.33
N ALA A 228 -13.44 -21.85 -7.38
CA ALA A 228 -12.17 -21.69 -8.05
C ALA A 228 -11.04 -22.34 -7.24
N GLU A 229 -10.38 -23.34 -7.84
CA GLU A 229 -9.08 -23.82 -7.37
C GLU A 229 -7.98 -22.90 -7.92
N MET A 230 -6.81 -22.89 -7.23
CA MET A 230 -5.65 -22.10 -7.69
C MET A 230 -5.17 -22.48 -9.11
N ARG A 231 -5.55 -23.67 -9.62
CA ARG A 231 -5.35 -24.11 -10.99
C ARG A 231 -6.12 -23.28 -12.03
N ASP A 232 -7.25 -22.68 -11.66
CA ASP A 232 -8.10 -21.90 -12.58
C ASP A 232 -7.47 -20.57 -12.98
N ILE A 233 -6.56 -20.02 -12.15
CA ILE A 233 -5.76 -18.85 -12.48
C ILE A 233 -4.78 -19.19 -13.63
N GLN A 234 -4.37 -20.46 -13.74
CA GLN A 234 -3.45 -20.94 -14.78
C GLN A 234 -4.09 -21.06 -16.17
N ALA A 235 -5.42 -21.15 -16.22
CA ALA A 235 -6.18 -21.28 -17.47
C ALA A 235 -6.45 -19.93 -18.15
N ALA A 236 -6.21 -18.80 -17.50
CA ALA A 236 -6.23 -17.50 -18.16
C ALA A 236 -5.15 -17.48 -19.25
N ARG A 237 -5.53 -17.03 -20.45
CA ARG A 237 -4.71 -16.95 -21.66
C ARG A 237 -3.33 -16.34 -21.38
N GLY A 238 -2.31 -16.68 -22.16
CA GLY A 238 -0.89 -16.38 -21.95
C GLY A 238 -0.55 -14.89 -21.74
N MET A 239 0.74 -14.54 -21.80
CA MET A 239 1.24 -13.17 -21.59
C MET A 239 0.51 -12.07 -22.38
N GLU A 240 -0.12 -12.42 -23.51
CA GLU A 240 -0.94 -11.51 -24.29
C GLU A 240 -2.15 -10.94 -23.52
N ALA A 241 -2.76 -11.71 -22.64
CA ALA A 241 -3.87 -11.27 -21.80
C ALA A 241 -3.47 -10.18 -20.80
N LEU A 242 -2.20 -10.12 -20.42
CA LEU A 242 -1.67 -9.11 -19.50
C LEU A 242 -1.20 -7.83 -20.21
N LYS A 243 -1.05 -7.87 -21.55
CA LYS A 243 -0.54 -6.75 -22.34
C LYS A 243 -1.35 -5.45 -22.10
N PRO A 244 -2.70 -5.46 -22.11
CA PRO A 244 -3.47 -4.25 -21.84
C PRO A 244 -3.24 -3.67 -20.44
N LEU A 245 -3.03 -4.54 -19.44
CA LEU A 245 -2.77 -4.11 -18.06
C LEU A 245 -1.37 -3.50 -17.91
N TRP A 246 -0.37 -4.04 -18.61
CA TRP A 246 0.97 -3.45 -18.68
C TRP A 246 0.96 -2.11 -19.40
N ILE A 247 0.16 -1.97 -20.48
CA ILE A 247 -0.03 -0.69 -21.17
C ILE A 247 -0.71 0.33 -20.23
N ALA A 248 -1.76 -0.08 -19.53
CA ALA A 248 -2.44 0.78 -18.55
C ALA A 248 -1.49 1.22 -17.42
N LEU A 249 -0.64 0.30 -16.93
CA LEU A 249 0.39 0.63 -15.94
C LEU A 249 1.41 1.63 -16.49
N ALA A 250 1.86 1.46 -17.73
CA ALA A 250 2.78 2.41 -18.39
C ALA A 250 2.14 3.80 -18.54
N VAL A 251 0.86 3.87 -18.89
CA VAL A 251 0.11 5.14 -18.96
C VAL A 251 0.02 5.78 -17.57
N LEU A 252 -0.34 5.02 -16.54
CA LEU A 252 -0.36 5.52 -15.17
C LEU A 252 1.03 6.02 -14.74
N MET A 253 2.09 5.30 -15.08
CA MET A 253 3.46 5.71 -14.79
C MET A 253 3.80 7.09 -15.41
N ILE A 254 3.41 7.32 -16.67
CA ILE A 254 3.59 8.62 -17.36
C ILE A 254 2.79 9.72 -16.67
N LEU A 255 1.63 9.38 -16.10
CA LEU A 255 0.74 10.34 -15.43
C LEU A 255 1.11 10.58 -13.95
N THR A 256 2.08 9.88 -13.36
CA THR A 256 2.47 10.05 -11.94
C THR A 256 2.79 11.49 -11.55
N PRO A 257 3.34 12.38 -12.42
CA PRO A 257 3.53 13.78 -12.07
C PRO A 257 2.25 14.52 -11.65
N LEU A 258 1.07 14.01 -11.97
CA LEU A 258 -0.19 14.58 -11.45
C LEU A 258 -0.29 14.49 -9.92
N GLY A 259 0.39 13.52 -9.29
CA GLY A 259 0.44 13.39 -7.83
C GLY A 259 1.14 14.56 -7.12
N ILE A 260 1.96 15.34 -7.84
CA ILE A 260 2.63 16.54 -7.28
C ILE A 260 1.66 17.72 -7.16
N LEU A 261 0.54 17.70 -7.86
CA LEU A 261 -0.44 18.80 -7.84
C LEU A 261 -1.14 18.93 -6.49
N ALA A 262 -1.19 17.88 -5.69
CA ALA A 262 -1.68 17.94 -4.33
C ALA A 262 -0.59 18.50 -3.42
N ALA A 263 -0.79 19.73 -2.95
CA ALA A 263 0.14 20.38 -2.05
C ALA A 263 0.06 19.82 -0.62
N GLY A 264 1.19 19.81 0.08
CA GLY A 264 1.28 19.40 1.49
C GLY A 264 1.70 17.94 1.67
N SER A 265 1.92 17.58 2.94
CA SER A 265 2.24 16.21 3.38
C SER A 265 0.96 15.50 3.83
N ALA A 266 0.94 14.17 3.79
CA ALA A 266 -0.14 13.42 4.41
C ALA A 266 -0.16 13.66 5.92
N TRP A 267 -1.36 13.57 6.53
CA TRP A 267 -1.50 13.76 7.95
C TRP A 267 -0.68 12.72 8.73
N GLY A 268 0.15 13.17 9.65
CA GLY A 268 1.05 12.29 10.41
C GLY A 268 2.35 11.92 9.68
N GLU A 269 2.65 12.52 8.53
CA GLU A 269 3.87 12.24 7.76
C GLU A 269 4.82 13.45 7.75
N TRP A 270 4.77 14.30 8.79
CA TRP A 270 5.64 15.46 8.90
C TRP A 270 7.05 15.08 9.36
N THR A 271 8.01 15.77 8.79
CA THR A 271 9.41 15.69 9.19
C THR A 271 9.69 16.60 10.41
N PRO A 272 10.82 16.41 11.11
CA PRO A 272 11.24 17.36 12.16
C PRO A 272 11.29 18.82 11.70
N GLN A 273 11.61 19.07 10.42
CA GLN A 273 11.64 20.39 9.80
C GLN A 273 10.24 20.98 9.65
N ASP A 274 9.24 20.15 9.34
CA ASP A 274 7.84 20.59 9.23
C ASP A 274 7.29 21.05 10.61
N PHE A 275 7.72 20.42 11.70
CA PHE A 275 7.44 20.86 13.05
C PHE A 275 8.11 22.22 13.36
N ALA A 276 9.39 22.37 13.02
CA ALA A 276 10.14 23.58 13.26
C ALA A 276 9.60 24.79 12.47
N SER A 277 9.09 24.56 11.24
CA SER A 277 8.49 25.59 10.39
C SER A 277 7.02 25.89 10.68
N GLY A 278 6.41 25.17 11.62
CA GLY A 278 4.99 25.35 11.98
C GLY A 278 4.01 24.74 10.97
N HIS A 279 4.46 23.92 10.03
CA HIS A 279 3.60 23.21 9.07
C HIS A 279 2.92 21.98 9.68
N ALA A 280 3.48 21.43 10.77
CA ALA A 280 2.84 20.36 11.51
C ALA A 280 1.76 20.93 12.46
N ALA A 281 0.67 20.23 12.63
CA ALA A 281 -0.40 20.60 13.55
C ALA A 281 -0.47 19.62 14.74
N PRO A 282 -0.44 20.11 16.01
CA PRO A 282 -0.22 21.49 16.41
C PRO A 282 1.24 21.90 16.26
N PRO A 283 1.52 23.20 16.06
CA PRO A 283 2.89 23.69 16.00
C PRO A 283 3.57 23.47 17.36
N SER A 284 4.58 22.65 17.39
CA SER A 284 5.35 22.29 18.58
C SER A 284 6.74 21.81 18.16
N ALA A 285 7.66 21.69 19.11
CA ALA A 285 8.93 21.05 18.81
C ALA A 285 8.71 19.57 18.42
N ALA A 286 9.46 19.10 17.44
CA ALA A 286 9.38 17.68 17.06
C ALA A 286 9.77 16.80 18.25
N PRO A 287 9.03 15.71 18.51
CA PRO A 287 9.36 14.76 19.58
C PRO A 287 10.79 14.21 19.47
N ALA A 288 11.46 14.01 20.59
CA ALA A 288 12.86 13.59 20.63
C ALA A 288 13.13 12.25 19.91
N GLY A 289 12.22 11.30 20.05
CA GLY A 289 12.30 10.01 19.35
C GLY A 289 12.14 10.17 17.84
N LEU A 290 11.23 11.06 17.39
CA LEU A 290 11.06 11.41 15.99
C LEU A 290 12.33 12.05 15.42
N GLN A 291 12.93 13.02 16.11
CA GLN A 291 14.18 13.64 15.68
C GLN A 291 15.31 12.62 15.53
N ARG A 292 15.43 11.70 16.48
CA ARG A 292 16.47 10.67 16.48
C ARG A 292 16.29 9.62 15.39
N LEU A 293 15.06 9.14 15.17
CA LEU A 293 14.80 8.02 14.27
C LEU A 293 14.49 8.45 12.83
N SER A 294 14.05 9.68 12.60
CA SER A 294 13.83 10.21 11.23
C SER A 294 15.10 10.24 10.38
N SER A 295 16.29 10.25 11.01
CA SER A 295 17.59 10.17 10.34
C SER A 295 18.17 8.76 10.27
N PHE A 296 17.46 7.74 10.74
CA PHE A 296 17.92 6.35 10.76
C PHE A 296 18.23 5.82 9.35
N TRP A 297 17.44 6.24 8.38
CA TRP A 297 17.61 5.88 6.97
C TRP A 297 17.42 7.07 6.06
N THR A 298 18.37 7.27 5.15
CA THR A 298 18.23 8.23 4.04
C THR A 298 17.95 7.47 2.76
N ALA A 299 16.74 7.59 2.25
CA ALA A 299 16.35 6.94 1.01
C ALA A 299 17.16 7.49 -0.18
N PRO A 300 17.55 6.66 -1.17
CA PRO A 300 18.26 7.10 -2.37
C PRO A 300 17.53 8.14 -3.22
N MET A 301 16.20 8.08 -3.25
CA MET A 301 15.33 8.99 -4.01
C MET A 301 14.20 9.53 -3.11
N PRO A 302 14.52 10.35 -2.08
CA PRO A 302 13.56 10.74 -1.07
C PRO A 302 12.38 11.52 -1.68
N ARG A 303 11.17 11.22 -1.23
CA ARG A 303 9.92 11.85 -1.72
C ARG A 303 9.77 11.80 -3.25
N TYR A 304 10.27 10.74 -3.89
CA TYR A 304 10.26 10.56 -5.35
C TYR A 304 10.99 11.65 -6.13
N ALA A 305 11.81 12.45 -5.47
CA ALA A 305 12.57 13.57 -6.03
C ALA A 305 14.07 13.38 -5.79
N PRO A 306 14.79 12.64 -6.67
CA PRO A 306 16.23 12.49 -6.54
C PRO A 306 16.93 13.85 -6.50
N SER A 307 17.86 14.04 -5.56
CA SER A 307 18.51 15.33 -5.30
C SER A 307 19.33 15.88 -6.48
N PHE A 308 19.74 14.99 -7.41
CA PHE A 308 20.45 15.38 -8.63
C PHE A 308 19.56 15.90 -9.75
N LEU A 309 18.21 15.82 -9.59
CA LEU A 309 17.24 16.30 -10.58
C LEU A 309 16.60 17.60 -10.10
N HIS A 310 16.57 18.59 -11.00
CA HIS A 310 15.96 19.90 -10.74
C HIS A 310 14.47 19.96 -11.12
N SER A 311 13.97 18.96 -11.86
CA SER A 311 12.57 18.88 -12.27
C SER A 311 11.80 17.88 -11.40
N PRO A 312 10.87 18.33 -10.54
CA PRO A 312 10.04 17.42 -9.73
C PRO A 312 9.24 16.42 -10.58
N SER A 313 8.65 16.86 -11.68
CA SER A 313 7.87 16.01 -12.58
C SER A 313 8.72 14.90 -13.20
N PHE A 314 9.94 15.22 -13.62
CA PHE A 314 10.86 14.21 -14.14
C PHE A 314 11.36 13.29 -13.04
N GLY A 315 11.57 13.81 -11.82
CA GLY A 315 11.90 13.00 -10.64
C GLY A 315 10.83 11.96 -10.32
N TYR A 316 9.55 12.35 -10.35
CA TYR A 316 8.42 11.45 -10.17
C TYR A 316 8.35 10.36 -11.24
N LEU A 317 8.50 10.74 -12.51
CA LEU A 317 8.52 9.78 -13.61
C LEU A 317 9.67 8.77 -13.47
N LEU A 318 10.89 9.25 -13.19
CA LEU A 318 12.04 8.40 -12.99
C LEU A 318 11.86 7.47 -11.78
N SER A 319 11.27 7.97 -10.70
CA SER A 319 10.95 7.18 -9.51
C SER A 319 9.90 6.11 -9.81
N ALA A 320 8.88 6.43 -10.59
CA ALA A 320 7.89 5.47 -11.04
C ALA A 320 8.50 4.34 -11.89
N MET A 321 9.39 4.69 -12.81
CA MET A 321 10.13 3.72 -13.64
C MET A 321 11.07 2.84 -12.83
N SER A 322 11.89 3.45 -11.96
CA SER A 322 12.85 2.72 -11.13
C SER A 322 12.18 1.83 -10.09
N GLY A 323 11.13 2.31 -9.41
CA GLY A 323 10.36 1.51 -8.47
C GLY A 323 9.67 0.31 -9.14
N THR A 324 9.04 0.52 -10.30
CA THR A 324 8.46 -0.57 -11.10
C THR A 324 9.54 -1.56 -11.54
N GLY A 325 10.69 -1.09 -12.01
CA GLY A 325 11.82 -1.93 -12.40
C GLY A 325 12.35 -2.79 -11.24
N LEU A 326 12.49 -2.19 -10.05
CA LEU A 326 12.89 -2.90 -8.82
C LEU A 326 11.87 -3.97 -8.42
N ILE A 327 10.58 -3.68 -8.51
CA ILE A 327 9.51 -4.65 -8.24
C ILE A 327 9.61 -5.85 -9.18
N ILE A 328 9.74 -5.61 -10.48
CA ILE A 328 9.87 -6.68 -11.48
C ILE A 328 11.12 -7.50 -11.20
N LEU A 329 12.25 -6.85 -10.91
CA LEU A 329 13.51 -7.51 -10.59
C LEU A 329 13.37 -8.42 -9.35
N ILE A 330 12.83 -7.88 -8.24
CA ILE A 330 12.64 -8.64 -6.99
C ILE A 330 11.73 -9.86 -7.22
N CYS A 331 10.60 -9.68 -7.88
CA CYS A 331 9.68 -10.77 -8.16
C CYS A 331 10.32 -11.84 -9.07
N THR A 332 11.10 -11.42 -10.07
CA THR A 332 11.79 -12.32 -10.99
C THR A 332 12.91 -13.10 -10.31
N LEU A 333 13.74 -12.42 -9.52
CA LEU A 333 14.80 -13.05 -8.74
C LEU A 333 14.23 -14.05 -7.72
N TRP A 334 13.18 -13.66 -7.01
CA TRP A 334 12.52 -14.57 -6.07
C TRP A 334 11.99 -15.82 -6.76
N ALA A 335 11.34 -15.67 -7.92
CA ALA A 335 10.86 -16.80 -8.69
C ALA A 335 11.99 -17.70 -9.18
N TRP A 336 13.11 -17.12 -9.61
CA TRP A 336 14.28 -17.87 -10.07
C TRP A 336 14.90 -18.70 -8.92
N PHE A 337 15.09 -18.10 -7.74
CA PHE A 337 15.58 -18.81 -6.55
C PHE A 337 14.59 -19.91 -6.09
N ALA A 338 13.28 -19.60 -6.08
CA ALA A 338 12.27 -20.58 -5.67
C ALA A 338 12.24 -21.82 -6.58
N ARG A 339 12.44 -21.64 -7.90
CA ARG A 339 12.52 -22.76 -8.87
C ARG A 339 13.76 -23.61 -8.67
N ARG A 340 14.91 -23.00 -8.38
CA ARG A 340 16.14 -23.77 -8.11
C ARG A 340 16.03 -24.67 -6.88
N GLN A 341 15.19 -24.32 -5.92
CA GLN A 341 14.97 -25.13 -4.72
C GLN A 341 13.93 -26.27 -4.94
N THR A 342 13.12 -26.21 -6.01
CA THR A 342 12.08 -27.20 -6.32
C THR A 342 12.42 -28.02 -7.56
N GLY A 343 13.45 -27.68 -8.29
CA GLY A 343 13.80 -28.22 -9.60
C GLY A 343 15.00 -29.15 -9.55
N SER A 344 14.95 -30.03 -8.59
CA SER A 344 15.60 -31.34 -8.73
C SER A 344 14.55 -32.38 -9.03
#